data_4c55bdb5d77b2bc88ee2846d2dfd7915
#
_entry.id   4c55bdb5d77b2bc88ee2846d2dfd7915
#
_cell.length_a   1.000
_cell.length_b   1.000
_cell.length_c   1.000
_cell.angle_alpha   90.00
_cell.angle_beta   90.00
_cell.angle_gamma   90.00
#
_symmetry.space_group_name_H-M   'P 1'
#
loop_
_entity.id
_entity.type
_entity.pdbx_description
1 polymer ?
#
loop_
_entity_poly.entity_id
_entity_poly.type
_entity_poly.pdbx_seq_one_letter_code
_entity_poly.pdbx_strand_id
1 'polypeptide(L)'
;MILSEIANKLLEGTSKPAPRPAALVLEDGAVFRGTACGASGEVYGEICFNTSLEGYLEVITDPSYAGQIITMTYPQIGNYGVNPEDAQADAPALRGLVVRDMCATPSNWRSAQSLPDYLREHDVVAVEGVDTRALVRHVRDCGAQRAVLSTVDVDEASLLAKVRASEPLVGQNLAATVSCEKAYAVGAGDLPASHAFAVAPPATARHRVVAYDCGAKRSILQNLVRSGCELTVVPWDTPAADVLAMAPDGVFLSNGPGDPEAVEGTYSQVEKLLGQVPVFGICLGHQMIAKAAGAGIEKLKFGHRGGNHPVMNLLTGRVEITAQNHGFGLVFPSLGELVPELSGGFKGHEDDLRFWARAGIAPVVDNPRFGRIRLTHVNLNDGTAEGVAFLDIPAFSVQYHPEASPGPTDAHYLFTAFGRLMDSAVLTNGGAADAAATSGTPPCPSAAAGRTEVQSSLASGQSGAPAAPSLTLPDPWECASYLDIDIAADRLAGWTFGEQAATVAGASTKEQGFCGGADCLEGSAADELSGLRAACEQPQVLKGKMPATGSRQAGGED
;
A
#
# COMPACT_ATOMS: atom_id res chain seq x y z
N MET A 1 -43.76 38.18 -16.57
CA MET A 1 -44.47 37.11 -15.85
C MET A 1 -43.79 35.73 -16.05
N ILE A 2 -43.57 35.23 -17.25
CA ILE A 2 -42.96 33.91 -17.46
C ILE A 2 -41.55 33.75 -16.87
N LEU A 3 -40.67 34.77 -16.99
CA LEU A 3 -39.32 34.71 -16.43
C LEU A 3 -39.29 34.74 -14.90
N SER A 4 -40.22 35.40 -14.26
CA SER A 4 -40.35 35.41 -12.79
C SER A 4 -40.94 34.10 -12.27
N GLU A 5 -41.82 33.43 -13.00
CA GLU A 5 -42.32 32.08 -12.67
C GLU A 5 -41.25 31.02 -12.82
N ILE A 6 -40.45 31.11 -13.88
CA ILE A 6 -39.30 30.19 -14.09
C ILE A 6 -38.23 30.43 -13.00
N ALA A 7 -37.93 31.67 -12.68
CA ALA A 7 -37.00 31.99 -11.60
C ALA A 7 -37.52 31.53 -10.23
N ASN A 8 -38.80 31.67 -9.94
CA ASN A 8 -39.41 31.17 -8.71
C ASN A 8 -39.42 29.62 -8.66
N LYS A 9 -39.76 28.94 -9.74
CA LYS A 9 -39.64 27.47 -9.81
C LYS A 9 -38.21 26.95 -9.66
N LEU A 10 -37.23 27.68 -10.19
CA LEU A 10 -35.80 27.35 -9.98
C LEU A 10 -35.38 27.62 -8.52
N LEU A 11 -35.94 28.63 -7.87
CA LEU A 11 -35.67 28.95 -6.46
C LEU A 11 -36.45 28.02 -5.49
N GLU A 12 -37.67 27.61 -5.84
CA GLU A 12 -38.45 26.64 -5.04
C GLU A 12 -37.85 25.22 -5.06
N GLY A 13 -37.08 24.84 -6.11
CA GLY A 13 -36.36 23.56 -6.21
C GLY A 13 -35.02 23.52 -5.45
N THR A 14 -34.55 24.67 -4.89
CA THR A 14 -33.22 24.80 -4.26
C THR A 14 -33.24 25.00 -2.76
N SER A 15 -34.34 24.68 -2.06
CA SER A 15 -34.24 24.61 -0.60
C SER A 15 -33.33 23.44 -0.21
N LYS A 16 -32.03 23.73 0.02
CA LYS A 16 -31.14 22.76 0.64
C LYS A 16 -31.86 22.20 1.88
N PRO A 17 -32.01 20.89 2.00
CA PRO A 17 -32.58 20.31 3.23
C PRO A 17 -31.76 20.83 4.41
N ALA A 18 -32.46 21.11 5.53
CA ALA A 18 -31.80 21.61 6.74
C ALA A 18 -30.59 20.69 7.08
N PRO A 19 -29.43 21.29 7.40
CA PRO A 19 -28.23 20.53 7.72
C PRO A 19 -28.51 19.59 8.90
N ARG A 20 -28.30 18.28 8.71
CA ARG A 20 -28.48 17.29 9.76
C ARG A 20 -27.19 17.18 10.56
N PRO A 21 -27.20 17.41 11.89
CA PRO A 21 -26.03 17.23 12.72
C PRO A 21 -25.51 15.78 12.63
N ALA A 22 -24.19 15.63 12.73
CA ALA A 22 -23.53 14.35 12.76
C ALA A 22 -22.33 14.42 13.73
N ALA A 23 -21.94 13.26 14.26
CA ALA A 23 -20.82 13.15 15.18
C ALA A 23 -19.97 11.92 14.86
N LEU A 24 -18.65 12.11 14.95
CA LEU A 24 -17.65 11.06 15.02
C LEU A 24 -17.13 11.01 16.45
N VAL A 25 -17.22 9.85 17.11
CA VAL A 25 -16.70 9.64 18.46
C VAL A 25 -15.70 8.49 18.44
N LEU A 26 -14.51 8.74 18.99
CA LEU A 26 -13.43 7.76 19.09
C LEU A 26 -13.50 7.04 20.46
N GLU A 27 -12.92 5.85 20.55
CA GLU A 27 -12.97 5.04 21.78
C GLU A 27 -12.24 5.68 22.98
N ASP A 28 -11.29 6.57 22.73
CA ASP A 28 -10.61 7.36 23.77
C ASP A 28 -11.45 8.52 24.30
N GLY A 29 -12.59 8.80 23.65
CA GLY A 29 -13.54 9.87 24.03
C GLY A 29 -13.38 11.16 23.22
N ALA A 30 -12.49 11.22 22.24
CA ALA A 30 -12.39 12.37 21.34
C ALA A 30 -13.65 12.47 20.46
N VAL A 31 -14.19 13.68 20.32
CA VAL A 31 -15.42 13.96 19.57
C VAL A 31 -15.18 15.00 18.49
N PHE A 32 -15.63 14.68 17.28
CA PHE A 32 -15.59 15.57 16.13
C PHE A 32 -17.01 15.75 15.57
N ARG A 33 -17.48 16.98 15.51
CA ARG A 33 -18.83 17.31 15.05
C ARG A 33 -18.82 17.81 13.62
N GLY A 34 -19.87 17.50 12.89
CA GLY A 34 -20.05 17.92 11.51
C GLY A 34 -21.51 17.86 11.08
N THR A 35 -21.70 17.77 9.78
CA THR A 35 -23.00 17.69 9.13
C THR A 35 -23.05 16.48 8.21
N ALA A 36 -24.16 15.76 8.19
CA ALA A 36 -24.37 14.62 7.31
C ALA A 36 -24.36 15.04 5.83
N CYS A 37 -23.53 14.37 5.00
CA CYS A 37 -23.44 14.63 3.56
C CYS A 37 -23.66 13.36 2.70
N GLY A 38 -23.76 12.19 3.30
CA GLY A 38 -24.07 10.91 2.68
C GLY A 38 -25.42 10.33 3.13
N ALA A 39 -25.48 9.00 3.28
CA ALA A 39 -26.62 8.27 3.81
C ALA A 39 -26.89 8.62 5.28
N SER A 40 -28.10 8.30 5.75
CA SER A 40 -28.46 8.40 7.17
C SER A 40 -28.19 7.09 7.86
N GLY A 41 -27.51 7.11 9.00
CA GLY A 41 -27.20 5.89 9.73
C GLY A 41 -26.18 6.07 10.82
N GLU A 42 -25.76 4.94 11.39
CA GLU A 42 -24.71 4.83 12.38
C GLU A 42 -23.82 3.64 12.02
N VAL A 43 -22.51 3.88 11.95
CA VAL A 43 -21.53 2.87 11.54
C VAL A 43 -20.34 2.85 12.49
N TYR A 44 -19.73 1.67 12.60
CA TYR A 44 -18.58 1.41 13.44
C TYR A 44 -17.42 0.90 12.59
N GLY A 45 -16.21 1.31 12.94
CA GLY A 45 -15.01 0.85 12.25
C GLY A 45 -13.74 1.43 12.87
N GLU A 46 -12.60 1.00 12.38
CA GLU A 46 -11.33 1.61 12.73
C GLU A 46 -11.16 2.93 11.97
N ILE A 47 -10.91 4.02 12.71
CA ILE A 47 -10.64 5.32 12.09
C ILE A 47 -9.25 5.34 11.44
N CYS A 48 -9.18 5.72 10.19
CA CYS A 48 -7.94 5.95 9.49
C CYS A 48 -8.01 7.24 8.65
N PHE A 49 -6.88 7.64 8.06
CA PHE A 49 -6.85 8.79 7.17
C PHE A 49 -6.06 8.46 5.89
N ASN A 50 -6.45 9.08 4.79
CA ASN A 50 -5.78 8.97 3.50
C ASN A 50 -5.24 10.32 3.06
N THR A 51 -3.98 10.37 2.62
CA THR A 51 -3.27 11.60 2.23
C THR A 51 -3.22 11.84 0.72
N SER A 52 -3.94 11.05 -0.08
CA SER A 52 -4.04 11.27 -1.53
C SER A 52 -4.71 12.61 -1.84
N LEU A 53 -4.20 13.29 -2.85
CA LEU A 53 -4.73 14.59 -3.31
C LEU A 53 -5.91 14.41 -4.27
N GLU A 54 -6.05 13.23 -4.88
CA GLU A 54 -7.07 12.86 -5.87
C GLU A 54 -7.45 11.39 -5.68
N GLY A 55 -8.40 10.89 -6.47
CA GLY A 55 -8.77 9.48 -6.46
C GLY A 55 -9.67 9.10 -5.28
N TYR A 56 -10.56 9.99 -4.85
CA TYR A 56 -11.45 9.68 -3.73
C TYR A 56 -12.41 8.53 -4.04
N LEU A 57 -12.82 8.33 -5.31
CA LEU A 57 -13.69 7.21 -5.67
C LEU A 57 -12.94 5.89 -5.59
N GLU A 58 -11.71 5.86 -6.07
CA GLU A 58 -10.82 4.71 -5.97
C GLU A 58 -10.59 4.34 -4.49
N VAL A 59 -10.39 5.34 -3.62
CA VAL A 59 -10.28 5.12 -2.17
C VAL A 59 -11.60 4.56 -1.59
N ILE A 60 -12.76 5.13 -1.95
CA ILE A 60 -14.06 4.72 -1.44
C ILE A 60 -14.41 3.28 -1.86
N THR A 61 -14.00 2.88 -3.05
CA THR A 61 -14.30 1.58 -3.62
C THR A 61 -13.18 0.55 -3.49
N ASP A 62 -12.04 0.89 -2.86
CA ASP A 62 -10.97 -0.06 -2.56
C ASP A 62 -11.43 -1.05 -1.47
N PRO A 63 -11.53 -2.37 -1.77
CA PRO A 63 -11.95 -3.37 -0.79
C PRO A 63 -11.09 -3.44 0.46
N SER A 64 -9.82 -3.01 0.39
CA SER A 64 -8.91 -2.97 1.54
C SER A 64 -9.36 -2.04 2.67
N TYR A 65 -10.35 -1.16 2.42
CA TYR A 65 -10.95 -0.32 3.45
C TYR A 65 -12.15 -0.95 4.17
N ALA A 66 -12.52 -2.19 3.89
CA ALA A 66 -13.58 -2.86 4.64
C ALA A 66 -13.27 -2.84 6.16
N GLY A 67 -14.29 -2.51 6.95
CA GLY A 67 -14.15 -2.35 8.39
C GLY A 67 -13.61 -0.99 8.87
N GLN A 68 -13.30 -0.05 7.97
CA GLN A 68 -12.67 1.23 8.32
C GLN A 68 -13.57 2.45 8.02
N ILE A 69 -13.43 3.50 8.84
CA ILE A 69 -13.99 4.84 8.62
C ILE A 69 -12.83 5.71 8.13
N ILE A 70 -12.97 6.30 6.94
CA ILE A 70 -11.87 7.00 6.27
C ILE A 70 -12.02 8.51 6.43
N THR A 71 -10.94 9.16 6.86
CA THR A 71 -10.80 10.62 6.83
C THR A 71 -9.96 11.04 5.62
N MET A 72 -10.54 11.81 4.70
CA MET A 72 -9.76 12.40 3.61
C MET A 72 -9.03 13.66 4.10
N THR A 73 -7.72 13.72 3.88
CA THR A 73 -6.92 14.90 4.30
C THR A 73 -7.02 16.05 3.30
N TYR A 74 -7.28 15.73 2.02
CA TYR A 74 -7.55 16.76 1.02
C TYR A 74 -8.86 17.49 1.36
N PRO A 75 -8.86 18.84 1.38
CA PRO A 75 -9.98 19.59 1.96
C PRO A 75 -11.27 19.53 1.14
N GLN A 76 -11.19 19.44 -0.20
CA GLN A 76 -12.36 19.38 -1.07
C GLN A 76 -12.53 18.02 -1.71
N ILE A 77 -13.60 17.33 -1.40
CA ILE A 77 -13.93 15.99 -1.90
C ILE A 77 -15.23 16.06 -2.72
N GLY A 78 -15.27 15.33 -3.84
CA GLY A 78 -16.43 15.30 -4.74
C GLY A 78 -16.39 16.34 -5.88
N ASN A 79 -15.35 17.14 -5.99
CA ASN A 79 -15.24 18.25 -6.92
C ASN A 79 -15.25 17.86 -8.41
N TYR A 80 -14.82 16.64 -8.76
CA TYR A 80 -14.91 16.12 -10.12
C TYR A 80 -15.99 15.03 -10.32
N GLY A 81 -16.84 14.80 -9.29
CA GLY A 81 -17.96 13.85 -9.34
C GLY A 81 -17.52 12.38 -9.27
N VAL A 82 -18.42 11.51 -9.68
CA VAL A 82 -18.20 10.06 -9.74
C VAL A 82 -18.15 9.63 -11.20
N ASN A 83 -17.09 8.90 -11.55
CA ASN A 83 -16.96 8.21 -12.82
C ASN A 83 -16.83 6.71 -12.56
N PRO A 84 -17.78 5.87 -13.02
CA PRO A 84 -17.77 4.43 -12.75
C PRO A 84 -16.51 3.70 -13.23
N GLU A 85 -15.79 4.22 -14.24
CA GLU A 85 -14.54 3.62 -14.73
C GLU A 85 -13.39 3.72 -13.72
N ASP A 86 -13.46 4.67 -12.77
CA ASP A 86 -12.43 4.88 -11.77
C ASP A 86 -12.64 3.97 -10.54
N ALA A 87 -13.82 3.31 -10.42
CA ALA A 87 -14.14 2.43 -9.31
C ALA A 87 -13.27 1.17 -9.27
N GLN A 88 -12.80 0.80 -8.08
CA GLN A 88 -11.94 -0.36 -7.85
C GLN A 88 -12.72 -1.65 -7.53
N ALA A 89 -13.98 -1.52 -7.13
CA ALA A 89 -14.96 -2.60 -6.95
C ALA A 89 -16.35 -2.12 -7.37
N ASP A 90 -17.33 -3.02 -7.42
CA ASP A 90 -18.70 -2.71 -7.83
C ASP A 90 -19.46 -1.85 -6.82
N ALA A 91 -19.05 -1.87 -5.55
CA ALA A 91 -19.63 -1.10 -4.46
C ALA A 91 -18.55 -0.57 -3.49
N PRO A 92 -18.84 0.51 -2.73
CA PRO A 92 -18.01 0.97 -1.63
C PRO A 92 -17.78 -0.12 -0.58
N ALA A 93 -16.53 -0.23 -0.10
CA ALA A 93 -16.17 -1.19 0.93
C ALA A 93 -16.01 -0.57 2.33
N LEU A 94 -15.73 0.74 2.39
CA LEU A 94 -15.54 1.46 3.65
C LEU A 94 -16.84 1.49 4.50
N ARG A 95 -16.68 1.66 5.81
CA ARG A 95 -17.82 1.82 6.73
C ARG A 95 -18.39 3.24 6.72
N GLY A 96 -17.55 4.24 6.56
CA GLY A 96 -17.97 5.63 6.56
C GLY A 96 -16.90 6.59 6.07
N LEU A 97 -17.31 7.81 5.71
CA LEU A 97 -16.42 8.82 5.13
C LEU A 97 -16.49 10.12 5.94
N VAL A 98 -15.33 10.68 6.27
CA VAL A 98 -15.18 11.97 6.96
C VAL A 98 -14.39 12.92 6.08
N VAL A 99 -14.97 14.10 5.80
CA VAL A 99 -14.37 15.10 4.92
C VAL A 99 -14.42 16.50 5.55
N ARG A 100 -13.54 17.38 5.08
CA ARG A 100 -13.60 18.79 5.45
C ARG A 100 -14.73 19.50 4.73
N ASP A 101 -14.83 19.32 3.42
CA ASP A 101 -15.78 19.99 2.55
C ASP A 101 -16.23 19.04 1.43
N MET A 102 -17.54 18.83 1.32
CA MET A 102 -18.15 17.97 0.32
C MET A 102 -18.72 18.83 -0.82
N CYS A 103 -18.17 18.65 -2.02
CA CYS A 103 -18.66 19.35 -3.19
C CYS A 103 -19.99 18.74 -3.66
N ALA A 104 -21.05 19.56 -3.59
CA ALA A 104 -22.40 19.14 -4.01
C ALA A 104 -22.59 19.19 -5.53
N THR A 105 -21.81 20.02 -6.23
CA THR A 105 -21.96 20.22 -7.70
C THR A 105 -20.60 19.99 -8.36
N PRO A 106 -20.37 18.80 -8.91
CA PRO A 106 -19.11 18.47 -9.57
C PRO A 106 -18.93 19.24 -10.87
N SER A 107 -17.67 19.46 -11.27
CA SER A 107 -17.29 20.12 -12.52
C SER A 107 -16.24 19.27 -13.25
N ASN A 108 -16.72 18.24 -13.96
CA ASN A 108 -15.89 17.38 -14.82
C ASN A 108 -16.75 16.75 -15.90
N TRP A 109 -16.25 16.70 -17.13
CA TRP A 109 -16.96 16.11 -18.27
C TRP A 109 -17.20 14.59 -18.13
N ARG A 110 -16.40 13.88 -17.32
CA ARG A 110 -16.55 12.44 -17.03
C ARG A 110 -17.52 12.17 -15.87
N SER A 111 -18.02 13.20 -15.19
CA SER A 111 -18.90 13.02 -14.05
C SER A 111 -20.25 12.43 -14.46
N ALA A 112 -20.57 11.25 -13.96
CA ALA A 112 -21.87 10.62 -14.12
C ALA A 112 -22.88 11.09 -13.07
N GLN A 113 -22.41 11.38 -11.84
CA GLN A 113 -23.23 11.85 -10.73
C GLN A 113 -22.40 12.59 -9.67
N SER A 114 -23.06 13.24 -8.71
CA SER A 114 -22.39 13.85 -7.57
C SER A 114 -21.94 12.78 -6.57
N LEU A 115 -20.85 13.04 -5.84
CA LEU A 115 -20.40 12.13 -4.80
C LEU A 115 -21.42 11.99 -3.64
N PRO A 116 -22.09 13.05 -3.14
CA PRO A 116 -23.15 12.89 -2.14
C PRO A 116 -24.30 11.97 -2.59
N ASP A 117 -24.68 12.00 -3.88
CA ASP A 117 -25.73 11.12 -4.40
C ASP A 117 -25.25 9.68 -4.46
N TYR A 118 -24.03 9.43 -4.94
CA TYR A 118 -23.38 8.12 -4.93
C TYR A 118 -23.33 7.52 -3.53
N LEU A 119 -22.88 8.30 -2.53
CA LEU A 119 -22.80 7.82 -1.14
C LEU A 119 -24.18 7.46 -0.57
N ARG A 120 -25.25 8.22 -0.93
CA ARG A 120 -26.61 7.91 -0.51
C ARG A 120 -27.17 6.65 -1.21
N GLU A 121 -26.88 6.49 -2.50
CA GLU A 121 -27.30 5.33 -3.28
C GLU A 121 -26.71 4.01 -2.75
N HIS A 122 -25.48 4.09 -2.22
CA HIS A 122 -24.74 2.95 -1.68
C HIS A 122 -24.78 2.86 -0.13
N ASP A 123 -25.70 3.57 0.52
CA ASP A 123 -25.88 3.55 1.98
C ASP A 123 -24.61 3.91 2.79
N VAL A 124 -23.68 4.69 2.21
CA VAL A 124 -22.47 5.14 2.89
C VAL A 124 -22.75 6.33 3.78
N VAL A 125 -22.57 6.16 5.08
CA VAL A 125 -22.65 7.26 6.06
C VAL A 125 -21.45 8.19 5.90
N ALA A 126 -21.71 9.49 5.69
CA ALA A 126 -20.65 10.48 5.49
C ALA A 126 -20.91 11.78 6.21
N VAL A 127 -19.85 12.42 6.68
CA VAL A 127 -19.88 13.67 7.45
C VAL A 127 -18.90 14.68 6.86
N GLU A 128 -19.39 15.91 6.67
CA GLU A 128 -18.60 17.08 6.27
C GLU A 128 -18.49 18.11 7.39
N GLY A 129 -17.62 19.12 7.21
CA GLY A 129 -17.44 20.22 8.16
C GLY A 129 -16.56 19.86 9.35
N VAL A 130 -15.98 18.66 9.37
CA VAL A 130 -15.06 18.20 10.42
C VAL A 130 -13.71 18.90 10.30
N ASP A 131 -13.08 19.24 11.43
CA ASP A 131 -11.66 19.59 11.44
C ASP A 131 -10.81 18.36 11.19
N THR A 132 -10.66 17.99 9.91
CA THR A 132 -9.90 16.82 9.49
C THR A 132 -8.43 16.91 9.86
N ARG A 133 -7.86 18.13 9.95
CA ARG A 133 -6.47 18.30 10.39
C ARG A 133 -6.29 17.94 11.87
N ALA A 134 -7.21 18.39 12.73
CA ALA A 134 -7.19 18.04 14.15
C ALA A 134 -7.38 16.52 14.33
N LEU A 135 -8.35 15.91 13.61
CA LEU A 135 -8.61 14.47 13.64
C LEU A 135 -7.39 13.67 13.19
N VAL A 136 -6.79 14.02 12.05
CA VAL A 136 -5.60 13.33 11.52
C VAL A 136 -4.42 13.43 12.48
N ARG A 137 -4.17 14.58 13.09
CA ARG A 137 -3.14 14.72 14.12
C ARG A 137 -3.42 13.83 15.33
N HIS A 138 -4.66 13.78 15.78
CA HIS A 138 -5.07 12.93 16.89
C HIS A 138 -4.81 11.45 16.59
N VAL A 139 -5.27 10.93 15.43
CA VAL A 139 -5.04 9.54 15.01
C VAL A 139 -3.54 9.24 14.83
N ARG A 140 -2.76 10.18 14.28
CA ARG A 140 -1.31 10.01 14.15
C ARG A 140 -0.62 9.90 15.53
N ASP A 141 -1.03 10.74 16.49
CA ASP A 141 -0.39 10.85 17.78
C ASP A 141 -0.86 9.77 18.76
N CYS A 142 -2.13 9.36 18.72
CA CYS A 142 -2.73 8.34 19.60
C CYS A 142 -2.81 6.94 18.97
N GLY A 143 -2.72 6.83 17.64
CA GLY A 143 -2.87 5.58 16.89
C GLY A 143 -4.27 5.44 16.28
N ALA A 144 -4.38 4.50 15.32
CA ALA A 144 -5.66 4.07 14.78
C ALA A 144 -6.45 3.36 15.89
N GLN A 145 -7.74 3.67 15.99
CA GLN A 145 -8.61 3.20 17.07
C GLN A 145 -10.05 3.04 16.58
N ARG A 146 -10.89 2.37 17.37
CA ARG A 146 -12.31 2.24 17.04
C ARG A 146 -13.00 3.59 17.05
N ALA A 147 -13.94 3.74 16.14
CA ALA A 147 -14.76 4.95 16.02
C ALA A 147 -16.21 4.57 15.68
N VAL A 148 -17.13 5.46 16.06
CA VAL A 148 -18.51 5.47 15.60
C VAL A 148 -18.79 6.77 14.86
N LEU A 149 -19.38 6.66 13.68
CA LEU A 149 -19.85 7.78 12.88
C LEU A 149 -21.38 7.73 12.81
N SER A 150 -22.07 8.74 13.32
CA SER A 150 -23.52 8.75 13.41
C SER A 150 -24.13 10.05 12.90
N THR A 151 -25.22 9.93 12.13
CA THR A 151 -26.10 11.01 11.67
C THR A 151 -27.49 10.93 12.27
N VAL A 152 -27.73 9.98 13.19
CA VAL A 152 -29.02 9.71 13.83
C VAL A 152 -28.95 9.87 15.34
N ASP A 153 -27.82 9.59 15.96
CA ASP A 153 -27.52 9.84 17.36
C ASP A 153 -26.32 10.79 17.43
N VAL A 154 -26.43 11.88 18.20
CA VAL A 154 -25.36 12.86 18.40
C VAL A 154 -25.05 13.06 19.89
N ASP A 155 -25.59 12.20 20.76
CA ASP A 155 -25.27 12.18 22.19
C ASP A 155 -23.90 11.54 22.40
N GLU A 156 -22.97 12.30 22.95
CA GLU A 156 -21.59 11.88 23.12
C GLU A 156 -21.44 10.68 24.06
N ALA A 157 -22.22 10.66 25.14
CA ALA A 157 -22.14 9.58 26.14
C ALA A 157 -22.69 8.26 25.56
N SER A 158 -23.80 8.34 24.80
CA SER A 158 -24.36 7.22 24.06
C SER A 158 -23.36 6.66 23.07
N LEU A 159 -22.81 7.52 22.20
CA LEU A 159 -21.85 7.10 21.17
C LEU A 159 -20.56 6.54 21.77
N LEU A 160 -20.03 7.12 22.85
CA LEU A 160 -18.85 6.61 23.54
C LEU A 160 -19.08 5.21 24.13
N ALA A 161 -20.25 4.97 24.73
CA ALA A 161 -20.60 3.65 25.24
C ALA A 161 -20.67 2.61 24.10
N LYS A 162 -21.28 2.98 22.97
CA LYS A 162 -21.43 2.11 21.80
C LYS A 162 -20.07 1.78 21.15
N VAL A 163 -19.20 2.77 20.93
CA VAL A 163 -17.89 2.51 20.30
C VAL A 163 -17.01 1.63 21.17
N ARG A 164 -17.06 1.79 22.50
CA ARG A 164 -16.31 0.92 23.42
C ARG A 164 -16.83 -0.50 23.47
N ALA A 165 -18.10 -0.71 23.16
CA ALA A 165 -18.71 -2.02 23.05
C ALA A 165 -18.54 -2.67 21.67
N SER A 166 -18.09 -1.93 20.64
CA SER A 166 -17.89 -2.46 19.30
C SER A 166 -16.66 -3.37 19.21
N GLU A 167 -16.63 -4.24 18.22
CA GLU A 167 -15.50 -5.13 17.97
C GLU A 167 -14.31 -4.41 17.34
N PRO A 168 -13.06 -4.71 17.72
CA PRO A 168 -11.87 -4.19 17.08
C PRO A 168 -11.68 -4.84 15.69
N LEU A 169 -10.93 -4.16 14.79
CA LEU A 169 -10.56 -4.72 13.49
C LEU A 169 -9.59 -5.90 13.62
N VAL A 170 -8.71 -5.85 14.60
CA VAL A 170 -7.75 -6.93 14.91
C VAL A 170 -8.50 -8.22 15.22
N GLY A 171 -8.08 -9.33 14.61
CA GLY A 171 -8.71 -10.64 14.75
C GLY A 171 -9.89 -10.89 13.81
N GLN A 172 -10.31 -9.91 12.99
CA GLN A 172 -11.38 -10.11 12.00
C GLN A 172 -10.82 -10.52 10.63
N ASN A 173 -11.35 -11.63 10.09
CA ASN A 173 -11.14 -12.02 8.70
C ASN A 173 -12.07 -11.23 7.78
N LEU A 174 -11.66 -10.02 7.42
CA LEU A 174 -12.43 -9.17 6.52
C LEU A 174 -12.22 -9.54 5.03
N ALA A 175 -11.14 -10.25 4.68
CA ALA A 175 -10.94 -10.75 3.32
C ALA A 175 -12.08 -11.67 2.88
N ALA A 176 -12.59 -12.52 3.79
CA ALA A 176 -13.76 -13.37 3.51
C ALA A 176 -15.05 -12.60 3.18
N THR A 177 -15.15 -11.33 3.59
CA THR A 177 -16.37 -10.50 3.36
C THR A 177 -16.36 -9.76 2.03
N VAL A 178 -15.19 -9.66 1.37
CA VAL A 178 -15.00 -8.92 0.11
C VAL A 178 -14.52 -9.80 -1.04
N SER A 179 -14.16 -11.05 -0.77
CA SER A 179 -13.74 -12.03 -1.77
C SER A 179 -14.93 -12.46 -2.64
N CYS A 180 -14.66 -12.87 -3.87
CA CYS A 180 -15.65 -13.47 -4.75
C CYS A 180 -16.18 -14.80 -4.17
N GLU A 181 -17.45 -15.09 -4.42
CA GLU A 181 -18.06 -16.37 -4.01
C GLU A 181 -17.68 -17.54 -4.93
N LYS A 182 -17.36 -17.26 -6.17
CA LYS A 182 -17.07 -18.25 -7.22
C LYS A 182 -15.93 -17.77 -8.10
N ALA A 183 -15.15 -18.70 -8.60
CA ALA A 183 -14.13 -18.40 -9.59
C ALA A 183 -14.72 -17.76 -10.85
N TYR A 184 -14.01 -16.78 -11.40
CA TYR A 184 -14.34 -16.11 -12.66
C TYR A 184 -13.07 -15.79 -13.45
N ALA A 185 -13.23 -15.61 -14.77
CA ALA A 185 -12.14 -15.27 -15.66
C ALA A 185 -12.07 -13.75 -15.88
N VAL A 186 -10.87 -13.22 -16.07
CA VAL A 186 -10.61 -11.84 -16.52
C VAL A 186 -9.57 -11.86 -17.62
N GLY A 187 -9.92 -11.26 -18.76
CA GLY A 187 -9.06 -11.21 -19.93
C GLY A 187 -9.10 -9.84 -20.63
N ALA A 188 -8.46 -9.77 -21.79
CA ALA A 188 -8.35 -8.53 -22.56
C ALA A 188 -9.71 -7.91 -22.94
N GLY A 189 -10.76 -8.75 -23.09
CA GLY A 189 -12.11 -8.30 -23.41
C GLY A 189 -12.84 -7.58 -22.26
N ASP A 190 -12.37 -7.77 -21.02
CA ASP A 190 -12.98 -7.19 -19.82
C ASP A 190 -12.34 -5.86 -19.42
N LEU A 191 -11.31 -5.43 -20.16
CA LEU A 191 -10.70 -4.13 -19.92
C LEU A 191 -11.60 -3.00 -20.39
N PRO A 192 -11.73 -1.90 -19.63
CA PRO A 192 -12.47 -0.72 -20.09
C PRO A 192 -11.83 -0.18 -21.37
N ALA A 193 -12.66 0.41 -22.24
CA ALA A 193 -12.18 1.10 -23.43
C ALA A 193 -11.12 2.12 -23.02
N SER A 194 -9.91 1.98 -23.55
CA SER A 194 -8.72 2.64 -23.05
C SER A 194 -8.85 4.15 -22.94
N HIS A 195 -8.47 4.74 -21.82
CA HIS A 195 -8.01 6.12 -21.85
C HIS A 195 -6.73 6.23 -22.70
N ALA A 196 -6.47 7.42 -23.21
CA ALA A 196 -5.38 7.70 -24.15
C ALA A 196 -3.95 7.30 -23.66
N PHE A 197 -3.79 6.95 -22.38
CA PHE A 197 -2.52 6.58 -21.75
C PHE A 197 -2.45 5.12 -21.28
N ALA A 198 -3.49 4.32 -21.49
CA ALA A 198 -3.47 2.93 -21.07
C ALA A 198 -2.66 2.09 -22.06
N VAL A 199 -1.74 1.27 -21.53
CA VAL A 199 -1.01 0.29 -22.34
C VAL A 199 -2.02 -0.77 -22.82
N ALA A 200 -2.09 -0.97 -24.14
CA ALA A 200 -2.92 -2.03 -24.71
C ALA A 200 -2.35 -3.41 -24.30
N PRO A 201 -3.22 -4.38 -23.97
CA PRO A 201 -2.75 -5.74 -23.71
C PRO A 201 -2.15 -6.35 -25.00
N PRO A 202 -1.22 -7.32 -24.88
CA PRO A 202 -0.73 -8.03 -26.05
C PRO A 202 -1.87 -8.77 -26.76
N ALA A 203 -1.74 -8.97 -28.07
CA ALA A 203 -2.78 -9.61 -28.91
C ALA A 203 -3.15 -11.03 -28.45
N THR A 204 -2.22 -11.71 -27.77
CA THR A 204 -2.43 -13.03 -27.14
C THR A 204 -1.84 -13.01 -25.75
N ALA A 205 -2.59 -13.55 -24.77
CA ALA A 205 -2.07 -13.79 -23.44
C ALA A 205 -0.86 -14.75 -23.52
N ARG A 206 0.16 -14.48 -22.68
CA ARG A 206 1.38 -15.29 -22.59
C ARG A 206 1.32 -16.27 -21.44
N HIS A 207 0.65 -15.87 -20.34
CA HIS A 207 0.63 -16.60 -19.08
C HIS A 207 -0.78 -16.78 -18.56
N ARG A 208 -1.06 -17.96 -18.04
CA ARG A 208 -2.29 -18.27 -17.29
C ARG A 208 -1.98 -18.07 -15.80
N VAL A 209 -2.67 -17.16 -15.17
CA VAL A 209 -2.44 -16.82 -13.76
C VAL A 209 -3.71 -17.12 -12.96
N VAL A 210 -3.55 -17.84 -11.85
CA VAL A 210 -4.61 -17.97 -10.85
C VAL A 210 -4.40 -16.88 -9.79
N ALA A 211 -5.40 -16.03 -9.60
CA ALA A 211 -5.38 -14.92 -8.66
C ALA A 211 -6.31 -15.19 -7.48
N TYR A 212 -5.76 -15.28 -6.26
CA TYR A 212 -6.56 -15.31 -5.04
C TYR A 212 -7.18 -13.94 -4.79
N ASP A 213 -8.50 -13.91 -4.64
CA ASP A 213 -9.25 -12.71 -4.33
C ASP A 213 -9.44 -12.54 -2.82
N CYS A 214 -8.56 -11.75 -2.21
CA CYS A 214 -8.70 -11.31 -0.82
C CYS A 214 -9.37 -9.92 -0.71
N GLY A 215 -9.91 -9.41 -1.81
CA GLY A 215 -10.41 -8.06 -1.98
C GLY A 215 -9.62 -7.33 -3.08
N ALA A 216 -9.53 -7.97 -4.25
CA ALA A 216 -8.72 -7.49 -5.37
C ALA A 216 -9.24 -6.18 -5.94
N LYS A 217 -8.39 -5.15 -6.03
CA LYS A 217 -8.67 -3.94 -6.78
C LYS A 217 -8.75 -4.24 -8.27
N ARG A 218 -9.76 -3.68 -8.94
CA ARG A 218 -9.95 -3.84 -10.38
C ARG A 218 -8.70 -3.46 -11.20
N SER A 219 -8.01 -2.39 -10.80
CA SER A 219 -6.78 -1.94 -11.46
C SER A 219 -5.62 -2.93 -11.36
N ILE A 220 -5.52 -3.73 -10.31
CA ILE A 220 -4.53 -4.81 -10.20
C ILE A 220 -4.78 -5.87 -11.27
N LEU A 221 -6.02 -6.37 -11.35
CA LEU A 221 -6.40 -7.37 -12.36
C LEU A 221 -6.19 -6.84 -13.78
N GLN A 222 -6.55 -5.58 -14.03
CA GLN A 222 -6.32 -4.93 -15.32
C GLN A 222 -4.83 -4.81 -15.68
N ASN A 223 -3.96 -4.49 -14.71
CA ASN A 223 -2.51 -4.39 -14.95
C ASN A 223 -1.86 -5.75 -15.22
N LEU A 224 -2.31 -6.81 -14.54
CA LEU A 224 -1.90 -8.18 -14.86
C LEU A 224 -2.29 -8.56 -16.29
N VAL A 225 -3.53 -8.26 -16.72
CA VAL A 225 -3.98 -8.51 -18.09
C VAL A 225 -3.19 -7.68 -19.11
N ARG A 226 -2.92 -6.40 -18.84
CA ARG A 226 -2.09 -5.53 -19.70
C ARG A 226 -0.65 -6.04 -19.81
N SER A 227 -0.16 -6.75 -18.78
CA SER A 227 1.16 -7.38 -18.78
C SER A 227 1.19 -8.75 -19.48
N GLY A 228 0.06 -9.18 -20.06
CA GLY A 228 -0.04 -10.40 -20.85
C GLY A 228 -0.54 -11.63 -20.09
N CYS A 229 -1.22 -11.44 -18.96
CA CYS A 229 -1.84 -12.53 -18.21
C CYS A 229 -3.31 -12.75 -18.62
N GLU A 230 -3.73 -13.99 -18.66
CA GLU A 230 -5.12 -14.42 -18.63
C GLU A 230 -5.41 -14.92 -17.21
N LEU A 231 -6.41 -14.35 -16.54
CA LEU A 231 -6.62 -14.58 -15.13
C LEU A 231 -7.79 -15.51 -14.88
N THR A 232 -7.61 -16.44 -13.95
CA THR A 232 -8.69 -17.10 -13.22
C THR A 232 -8.65 -16.60 -11.78
N VAL A 233 -9.62 -15.76 -11.43
CA VAL A 233 -9.75 -15.22 -10.07
C VAL A 233 -10.53 -16.23 -9.24
N VAL A 234 -10.00 -16.59 -8.06
CA VAL A 234 -10.56 -17.60 -7.17
C VAL A 234 -10.80 -17.05 -5.77
N PRO A 235 -11.76 -17.60 -4.99
CA PRO A 235 -11.98 -17.20 -3.60
C PRO A 235 -10.72 -17.28 -2.73
N TRP A 236 -10.69 -16.47 -1.67
CA TRP A 236 -9.58 -16.30 -0.73
C TRP A 236 -9.08 -17.60 -0.08
N ASP A 237 -9.95 -18.61 0.08
CA ASP A 237 -9.67 -19.87 0.77
C ASP A 237 -9.54 -21.08 -0.17
N THR A 238 -9.44 -20.84 -1.48
CA THR A 238 -9.35 -21.91 -2.48
C THR A 238 -8.16 -22.83 -2.18
N PRO A 239 -8.36 -24.17 -2.11
CA PRO A 239 -7.29 -25.10 -1.83
C PRO A 239 -6.15 -25.05 -2.84
N ALA A 240 -4.91 -25.10 -2.37
CA ALA A 240 -3.72 -25.09 -3.24
C ALA A 240 -3.74 -26.24 -4.28
N ALA A 241 -4.28 -27.39 -3.92
CA ALA A 241 -4.42 -28.55 -4.83
C ALA A 241 -5.32 -28.22 -6.03
N ASP A 242 -6.43 -27.48 -5.80
CA ASP A 242 -7.36 -27.07 -6.86
C ASP A 242 -6.71 -26.04 -7.77
N VAL A 243 -5.95 -25.09 -7.19
CA VAL A 243 -5.17 -24.11 -7.95
C VAL A 243 -4.13 -24.78 -8.83
N LEU A 244 -3.34 -25.72 -8.28
CA LEU A 244 -2.34 -26.46 -9.04
C LEU A 244 -2.95 -27.35 -10.14
N ALA A 245 -4.17 -27.89 -9.90
CA ALA A 245 -4.90 -28.66 -10.90
C ALA A 245 -5.31 -27.82 -12.14
N MET A 246 -5.41 -26.49 -12.01
CA MET A 246 -5.63 -25.56 -13.13
C MET A 246 -4.36 -25.40 -13.99
N ALA A 247 -3.21 -25.94 -13.57
CA ALA A 247 -1.91 -25.83 -14.21
C ALA A 247 -1.54 -24.39 -14.59
N PRO A 248 -1.51 -23.44 -13.64
CA PRO A 248 -1.17 -22.05 -13.91
C PRO A 248 0.33 -21.90 -14.18
N ASP A 249 0.69 -20.87 -14.96
CA ASP A 249 2.07 -20.45 -15.15
C ASP A 249 2.57 -19.63 -13.95
N GLY A 250 1.67 -19.06 -13.17
CA GLY A 250 1.94 -18.35 -11.93
C GLY A 250 0.70 -18.15 -11.05
N VAL A 251 0.93 -17.83 -9.78
CA VAL A 251 -0.12 -17.51 -8.80
C VAL A 251 0.06 -16.08 -8.30
N PHE A 252 -1.03 -15.34 -8.27
CA PHE A 252 -1.08 -13.98 -7.75
C PHE A 252 -1.91 -13.92 -6.47
N LEU A 253 -1.43 -13.18 -5.47
CA LEU A 253 -2.13 -12.93 -4.22
C LEU A 253 -2.52 -11.45 -4.14
N SER A 254 -3.81 -11.16 -4.11
CA SER A 254 -4.31 -9.80 -4.15
C SER A 254 -4.10 -9.04 -2.84
N ASN A 255 -4.29 -7.73 -2.91
CA ASN A 255 -4.54 -6.88 -1.76
C ASN A 255 -5.82 -7.30 -1.03
N GLY A 256 -6.06 -6.73 0.15
CA GLY A 256 -7.29 -6.98 0.90
C GLY A 256 -7.29 -6.35 2.28
N PRO A 257 -8.45 -6.37 2.96
CA PRO A 257 -8.65 -5.78 4.28
C PRO A 257 -8.35 -6.75 5.43
N GLY A 258 -8.25 -6.19 6.62
CA GLY A 258 -8.31 -6.92 7.86
C GLY A 258 -6.96 -7.24 8.47
N ASP A 259 -7.00 -8.17 9.40
CA ASP A 259 -5.83 -8.67 10.12
C ASP A 259 -5.24 -9.88 9.39
N PRO A 260 -3.99 -9.83 8.94
CA PRO A 260 -3.32 -10.96 8.28
C PRO A 260 -3.32 -12.26 9.10
N GLU A 261 -3.28 -12.16 10.43
CA GLU A 261 -3.33 -13.33 11.32
C GLU A 261 -4.68 -14.08 11.22
N ALA A 262 -5.76 -13.36 10.94
CA ALA A 262 -7.10 -13.93 10.82
C ALA A 262 -7.36 -14.60 9.45
N VAL A 263 -6.46 -14.45 8.46
CA VAL A 263 -6.63 -14.98 7.10
C VAL A 263 -5.87 -16.31 6.92
N GLU A 264 -5.91 -17.19 7.93
CA GLU A 264 -5.21 -18.48 7.95
C GLU A 264 -5.59 -19.37 6.75
N GLY A 265 -6.84 -19.29 6.30
CA GLY A 265 -7.32 -20.01 5.12
C GLY A 265 -6.46 -19.76 3.89
N THR A 266 -5.97 -18.53 3.68
CA THR A 266 -5.12 -18.17 2.55
C THR A 266 -3.65 -18.54 2.79
N TYR A 267 -3.00 -18.05 3.86
CA TYR A 267 -1.55 -18.24 3.99
C TYR A 267 -1.16 -19.71 4.18
N SER A 268 -2.03 -20.55 4.72
CA SER A 268 -1.82 -22.00 4.79
C SER A 268 -1.86 -22.68 3.42
N GLN A 269 -2.57 -22.12 2.44
CA GLN A 269 -2.53 -22.59 1.05
C GLN A 269 -1.30 -22.05 0.33
N VAL A 270 -0.94 -20.79 0.57
CA VAL A 270 0.26 -20.15 0.01
C VAL A 270 1.52 -20.92 0.39
N GLU A 271 1.63 -21.41 1.62
CA GLU A 271 2.75 -22.26 2.07
C GLU A 271 2.96 -23.50 1.16
N LYS A 272 1.86 -24.06 0.64
CA LYS A 272 1.91 -25.25 -0.26
C LYS A 272 2.21 -24.88 -1.71
N LEU A 273 2.00 -23.64 -2.11
CA LEU A 273 2.23 -23.13 -3.46
C LEU A 273 3.67 -22.63 -3.67
N LEU A 274 4.27 -22.08 -2.59
CA LEU A 274 5.65 -21.57 -2.61
C LEU A 274 6.62 -22.68 -3.02
N GLY A 275 7.44 -22.40 -4.04
CA GLY A 275 8.37 -23.37 -4.65
C GLY A 275 7.75 -24.34 -5.66
N GLN A 276 6.40 -24.35 -5.82
CA GLN A 276 5.73 -25.16 -6.84
C GLN A 276 5.48 -24.38 -8.12
N VAL A 277 5.15 -23.10 -8.00
CA VAL A 277 4.85 -22.18 -9.10
C VAL A 277 5.42 -20.80 -8.78
N PRO A 278 5.67 -19.94 -9.78
CA PRO A 278 5.94 -18.52 -9.56
C PRO A 278 4.82 -17.83 -8.78
N VAL A 279 5.19 -17.05 -7.73
CA VAL A 279 4.23 -16.36 -6.87
C VAL A 279 4.55 -14.87 -6.76
N PHE A 280 3.54 -14.03 -6.96
CA PHE A 280 3.61 -12.58 -6.70
C PHE A 280 2.48 -12.14 -5.77
N GLY A 281 2.78 -11.30 -4.78
CA GLY A 281 1.79 -10.78 -3.82
C GLY A 281 1.87 -9.27 -3.62
N ILE A 282 0.71 -8.64 -3.49
CA ILE A 282 0.55 -7.20 -3.25
C ILE A 282 -0.19 -6.98 -1.93
N CYS A 283 0.34 -6.09 -1.06
CA CYS A 283 -0.26 -5.63 0.18
C CYS A 283 -0.63 -6.80 1.12
N LEU A 284 -1.90 -7.18 1.28
CA LEU A 284 -2.27 -8.38 2.04
C LEU A 284 -1.61 -9.63 1.46
N GLY A 285 -1.49 -9.76 0.14
CA GLY A 285 -0.78 -10.86 -0.52
C GLY A 285 0.70 -10.94 -0.13
N HIS A 286 1.38 -9.80 0.04
CA HIS A 286 2.73 -9.76 0.61
C HIS A 286 2.77 -10.31 2.04
N GLN A 287 1.81 -9.90 2.87
CA GLN A 287 1.70 -10.37 4.24
C GLN A 287 1.39 -11.88 4.31
N MET A 288 0.56 -12.40 3.38
CA MET A 288 0.27 -13.84 3.28
C MET A 288 1.51 -14.65 2.92
N ILE A 289 2.33 -14.17 1.96
CA ILE A 289 3.61 -14.80 1.60
C ILE A 289 4.57 -14.79 2.79
N ALA A 290 4.68 -13.65 3.49
CA ALA A 290 5.52 -13.53 4.67
C ALA A 290 5.06 -14.46 5.81
N LYS A 291 3.76 -14.56 6.07
CA LYS A 291 3.17 -15.49 7.04
C LYS A 291 3.42 -16.95 6.67
N ALA A 292 3.26 -17.32 5.40
CA ALA A 292 3.57 -18.67 4.90
C ALA A 292 5.06 -19.03 5.12
N ALA A 293 5.95 -18.04 5.04
CA ALA A 293 7.37 -18.19 5.36
C ALA A 293 7.66 -18.15 6.87
N GLY A 294 6.66 -17.98 7.73
CA GLY A 294 6.81 -17.99 9.18
C GLY A 294 7.12 -16.63 9.80
N ALA A 295 6.98 -15.54 9.05
CA ALA A 295 7.25 -14.20 9.54
C ALA A 295 6.22 -13.69 10.56
N GLY A 296 6.68 -12.82 11.46
CA GLY A 296 5.83 -11.96 12.29
C GLY A 296 5.30 -10.78 11.48
N ILE A 297 4.04 -10.45 11.72
CA ILE A 297 3.40 -9.23 11.19
C ILE A 297 2.98 -8.38 12.39
N GLU A 298 3.29 -7.09 12.37
CA GLU A 298 2.92 -6.18 13.44
C GLU A 298 1.91 -5.13 12.99
N LYS A 299 1.04 -4.72 13.92
CA LYS A 299 0.13 -3.60 13.66
C LYS A 299 0.88 -2.29 13.79
N LEU A 300 0.86 -1.48 12.73
CA LEU A 300 1.45 -0.15 12.73
C LEU A 300 0.56 0.83 13.52
N LYS A 301 1.16 1.83 14.13
CA LYS A 301 0.46 2.79 14.99
C LYS A 301 -0.77 3.43 14.30
N PHE A 302 -0.61 3.88 13.05
CA PHE A 302 -1.70 4.46 12.24
C PHE A 302 -1.69 3.97 10.78
N GLY A 303 -0.71 3.12 10.42
CA GLY A 303 -0.55 2.56 9.08
C GLY A 303 -0.08 3.57 8.04
N HIS A 304 0.07 3.09 6.80
CA HIS A 304 0.44 3.91 5.64
C HIS A 304 -0.74 3.99 4.69
N ARG A 305 -1.20 5.22 4.36
CA ARG A 305 -2.29 5.45 3.41
C ARG A 305 -2.11 6.76 2.67
N GLY A 306 -2.12 6.67 1.34
CA GLY A 306 -1.95 7.80 0.44
C GLY A 306 -1.01 7.49 -0.72
N GLY A 307 -0.92 8.40 -1.70
CA GLY A 307 -0.13 8.24 -2.92
C GLY A 307 1.21 9.00 -2.92
N ASN A 308 1.80 9.25 -1.76
CA ASN A 308 2.98 10.10 -1.63
C ASN A 308 4.07 9.54 -0.67
N HIS A 309 4.14 8.22 -0.56
CA HIS A 309 5.11 7.56 0.32
C HIS A 309 6.40 7.21 -0.45
N PRO A 310 7.56 7.76 -0.04
CA PRO A 310 8.84 7.42 -0.65
C PRO A 310 9.32 6.05 -0.16
N VAL A 311 9.59 5.16 -1.09
CA VAL A 311 10.13 3.82 -0.85
C VAL A 311 11.46 3.67 -1.57
N MET A 312 12.49 3.22 -0.86
CA MET A 312 13.79 2.90 -1.44
C MET A 312 13.75 1.49 -2.03
N ASN A 313 13.96 1.39 -3.32
CA ASN A 313 14.29 0.14 -3.98
C ASN A 313 15.79 -0.15 -3.77
N LEU A 314 16.11 -1.12 -2.91
CA LEU A 314 17.49 -1.46 -2.51
C LEU A 314 18.29 -2.09 -3.65
N LEU A 315 17.62 -2.64 -4.67
CA LEU A 315 18.28 -3.30 -5.79
C LEU A 315 18.77 -2.30 -6.83
N THR A 316 18.00 -1.23 -7.04
CA THR A 316 18.31 -0.21 -8.03
C THR A 316 18.89 1.07 -7.43
N GLY A 317 18.79 1.25 -6.11
CA GLY A 317 19.14 2.49 -5.40
C GLY A 317 18.20 3.67 -5.71
N ARG A 318 17.05 3.41 -6.32
CA ARG A 318 16.07 4.46 -6.68
C ARG A 318 15.03 4.64 -5.57
N VAL A 319 14.58 5.87 -5.41
CA VAL A 319 13.40 6.18 -4.59
C VAL A 319 12.19 6.19 -5.51
N GLU A 320 11.22 5.37 -5.19
CA GLU A 320 9.92 5.30 -5.87
C GLU A 320 8.87 5.98 -5.00
N ILE A 321 7.99 6.77 -5.59
CA ILE A 321 6.85 7.32 -4.88
C ILE A 321 5.70 6.33 -5.04
N THR A 322 5.17 5.86 -3.92
CA THR A 322 4.23 4.72 -3.90
C THR A 322 2.86 5.10 -3.34
N ALA A 323 1.85 4.38 -3.82
CA ALA A 323 0.53 4.35 -3.21
C ALA A 323 0.52 3.30 -2.10
N GLN A 324 -0.03 3.66 -0.94
CA GLN A 324 -0.05 2.84 0.27
C GLN A 324 -1.47 2.74 0.83
N ASN A 325 -1.86 1.55 1.30
CA ASN A 325 -3.09 1.35 2.06
C ASN A 325 -2.99 0.10 2.94
N HIS A 326 -2.24 0.18 4.03
CA HIS A 326 -2.12 -0.92 4.99
C HIS A 326 -1.96 -0.45 6.43
N GLY A 327 -2.41 -1.27 7.37
CA GLY A 327 -2.29 -1.03 8.82
C GLY A 327 -1.35 -1.99 9.53
N PHE A 328 -0.76 -2.94 8.79
CA PHE A 328 0.14 -3.96 9.31
C PHE A 328 1.42 -3.97 8.48
N GLY A 329 2.54 -4.35 9.07
CA GLY A 329 3.85 -4.39 8.43
C GLY A 329 4.62 -5.66 8.75
N LEU A 330 5.49 -6.07 7.83
CA LEU A 330 6.37 -7.21 7.99
C LEU A 330 7.50 -6.89 8.98
N VAL A 331 7.71 -7.75 9.96
CA VAL A 331 8.90 -7.76 10.80
C VAL A 331 9.99 -8.56 10.09
N PHE A 332 10.76 -7.92 9.21
CA PHE A 332 11.72 -8.59 8.31
C PHE A 332 12.70 -9.53 9.04
N PRO A 333 13.30 -9.17 10.20
CA PRO A 333 14.21 -10.08 10.91
C PRO A 333 13.58 -11.38 11.38
N SER A 334 12.25 -11.44 11.49
CA SER A 334 11.53 -12.67 11.87
C SER A 334 11.50 -13.74 10.78
N LEU A 335 11.88 -13.39 9.55
CA LEU A 335 11.96 -14.34 8.43
C LEU A 335 13.12 -15.33 8.56
N GLY A 336 14.21 -14.98 9.27
CA GLY A 336 15.36 -15.87 9.43
C GLY A 336 16.62 -15.16 9.93
N GLU A 337 17.72 -15.89 9.99
CA GLU A 337 19.00 -15.34 10.40
C GLU A 337 19.65 -14.54 9.26
N LEU A 338 20.23 -13.37 9.59
CA LEU A 338 20.95 -12.55 8.62
C LEU A 338 22.12 -13.34 8.03
N VAL A 339 22.29 -13.25 6.71
CA VAL A 339 23.45 -13.81 5.98
C VAL A 339 24.43 -12.67 5.69
N PRO A 340 25.46 -12.47 6.53
CA PRO A 340 26.35 -11.30 6.41
C PRO A 340 27.10 -11.24 5.09
N GLU A 341 27.50 -12.40 4.55
CA GLU A 341 28.26 -12.53 3.29
C GLU A 341 27.45 -11.99 2.09
N LEU A 342 26.12 -12.09 2.16
CA LEU A 342 25.19 -11.56 1.16
C LEU A 342 24.60 -10.19 1.54
N SER A 343 25.01 -9.65 2.71
CA SER A 343 24.53 -8.40 3.29
C SER A 343 25.68 -7.39 3.48
N GLY A 344 26.65 -7.37 2.56
CA GLY A 344 27.80 -6.46 2.58
C GLY A 344 28.76 -6.66 3.75
N GLY A 345 28.69 -7.78 4.45
CA GLY A 345 29.52 -8.08 5.62
C GLY A 345 29.04 -7.44 6.93
N PHE A 346 27.93 -6.73 6.94
CA PHE A 346 27.40 -6.05 8.12
C PHE A 346 26.67 -7.02 9.06
N LYS A 347 26.72 -6.71 10.37
CA LYS A 347 26.04 -7.41 11.46
C LYS A 347 25.54 -6.40 12.48
N GLY A 348 24.50 -6.75 13.25
CA GLY A 348 23.98 -5.92 14.34
C GLY A 348 23.11 -4.75 13.87
N HIS A 349 22.59 -4.83 12.65
CA HIS A 349 21.66 -3.86 12.07
C HIS A 349 20.38 -4.52 11.58
N GLU A 350 20.07 -5.73 12.07
CA GLU A 350 18.97 -6.55 11.62
C GLU A 350 17.62 -5.82 11.76
N ASP A 351 17.44 -5.06 12.85
CA ASP A 351 16.23 -4.32 13.18
C ASP A 351 16.22 -2.87 12.63
N ASP A 352 17.34 -2.35 12.10
CA ASP A 352 17.40 -0.99 11.53
C ASP A 352 17.33 -1.00 10.00
N LEU A 353 16.13 -1.15 9.46
CA LEU A 353 15.96 -1.17 8.00
C LEU A 353 16.31 0.17 7.33
N ARG A 354 16.31 1.29 8.07
CA ARG A 354 16.83 2.57 7.57
C ARG A 354 18.35 2.56 7.40
N PHE A 355 19.08 1.77 8.19
CA PHE A 355 20.50 1.56 7.97
C PHE A 355 20.74 0.95 6.58
N TRP A 356 20.01 -0.11 6.23
CA TRP A 356 20.14 -0.79 4.94
C TRP A 356 19.79 0.14 3.78
N ALA A 357 18.73 0.94 3.93
CA ALA A 357 18.36 1.94 2.92
C ALA A 357 19.47 3.00 2.72
N ARG A 358 20.07 3.51 3.81
CA ARG A 358 21.19 4.48 3.71
C ARG A 358 22.45 3.86 3.15
N ALA A 359 22.72 2.60 3.45
CA ALA A 359 23.87 1.87 2.95
C ALA A 359 23.73 1.45 1.48
N GLY A 360 22.50 1.48 0.91
CA GLY A 360 22.23 0.98 -0.43
C GLY A 360 22.45 -0.53 -0.56
N ILE A 361 22.18 -1.28 0.52
CA ILE A 361 22.40 -2.73 0.59
C ILE A 361 21.07 -3.42 0.81
N ALA A 362 20.79 -4.44 0.01
CA ALA A 362 19.64 -5.32 0.15
C ALA A 362 20.02 -6.54 1.02
N PRO A 363 19.72 -6.55 2.33
CA PRO A 363 20.11 -7.63 3.23
C PRO A 363 19.37 -8.92 2.90
N VAL A 364 20.03 -10.05 3.19
CA VAL A 364 19.52 -11.39 2.96
C VAL A 364 19.45 -12.13 4.30
N VAL A 365 18.33 -12.80 4.54
CA VAL A 365 18.16 -13.73 5.66
C VAL A 365 18.04 -15.16 5.15
N ASP A 366 18.44 -16.12 5.97
CA ASP A 366 18.27 -17.56 5.69
C ASP A 366 17.03 -18.08 6.40
N ASN A 367 15.99 -18.37 5.62
CA ASN A 367 14.72 -18.87 6.12
C ASN A 367 14.75 -20.40 6.19
N PRO A 368 14.35 -21.04 7.31
CA PRO A 368 14.46 -22.49 7.50
C PRO A 368 13.58 -23.33 6.57
N ARG A 369 12.58 -22.72 5.92
CA ARG A 369 11.63 -23.41 5.04
C ARG A 369 11.90 -23.20 3.56
N PHE A 370 12.24 -21.96 3.18
CA PHE A 370 12.28 -21.53 1.78
C PHE A 370 13.64 -20.97 1.35
N GLY A 371 14.68 -21.15 2.19
CA GLY A 371 16.03 -20.70 1.86
C GLY A 371 16.18 -19.18 1.97
N ARG A 372 16.98 -18.58 1.11
CA ARG A 372 17.39 -17.19 1.22
C ARG A 372 16.30 -16.23 0.78
N ILE A 373 16.01 -15.23 1.63
CA ILE A 373 15.02 -14.16 1.36
C ILE A 373 15.74 -12.83 1.46
N ARG A 374 15.59 -11.99 0.43
CA ARG A 374 16.19 -10.66 0.33
C ARG A 374 15.15 -9.58 0.60
N LEU A 375 15.50 -8.60 1.43
CA LEU A 375 14.75 -7.35 1.53
C LEU A 375 14.98 -6.52 0.26
N THR A 376 13.92 -6.13 -0.42
CA THR A 376 14.02 -5.40 -1.70
C THR A 376 13.62 -3.93 -1.60
N HIS A 377 12.70 -3.61 -0.71
CA HIS A 377 12.14 -2.26 -0.58
C HIS A 377 11.97 -1.85 0.88
N VAL A 378 12.24 -0.58 1.18
CA VAL A 378 12.13 0.02 2.53
C VAL A 378 11.43 1.36 2.45
N ASN A 379 10.45 1.60 3.31
CA ASN A 379 9.79 2.91 3.48
C ASN A 379 10.78 3.92 4.11
N LEU A 380 10.96 5.06 3.47
CA LEU A 380 11.91 6.06 3.96
C LEU A 380 11.34 6.92 5.10
N ASN A 381 10.03 6.92 5.32
CA ASN A 381 9.42 7.67 6.42
C ASN A 381 9.71 7.03 7.78
N ASP A 382 9.59 5.71 7.91
CA ASP A 382 9.69 5.00 9.19
C ASP A 382 10.59 3.75 9.19
N GLY A 383 11.02 3.29 8.01
CA GLY A 383 11.87 2.11 7.87
C GLY A 383 11.10 0.79 7.86
N THR A 384 9.81 0.80 7.58
CA THR A 384 9.02 -0.43 7.40
C THR A 384 9.51 -1.21 6.18
N ALA A 385 9.52 -2.55 6.28
CA ALA A 385 9.80 -3.43 5.13
C ALA A 385 8.67 -3.34 4.11
N GLU A 386 9.01 -3.02 2.86
CA GLU A 386 8.05 -2.76 1.79
C GLU A 386 8.11 -3.78 0.65
N GLY A 387 9.02 -4.75 0.72
CA GLY A 387 9.09 -5.81 -0.28
C GLY A 387 10.16 -6.83 0.01
N VAL A 388 9.93 -8.07 -0.42
CA VAL A 388 10.88 -9.17 -0.32
C VAL A 388 10.92 -9.99 -1.62
N ALA A 389 12.07 -10.62 -1.87
CA ALA A 389 12.26 -11.59 -2.94
C ALA A 389 12.94 -12.85 -2.41
N PHE A 390 12.43 -14.01 -2.79
CA PHE A 390 13.03 -15.30 -2.51
C PHE A 390 14.11 -15.59 -3.55
N LEU A 391 15.28 -16.06 -3.11
CA LEU A 391 16.40 -16.31 -4.00
C LEU A 391 16.49 -17.77 -4.44
N ASP A 392 15.84 -18.67 -3.70
CA ASP A 392 15.92 -20.12 -3.94
C ASP A 392 14.61 -20.70 -4.50
N ILE A 393 13.52 -19.91 -4.51
CA ILE A 393 12.23 -20.25 -5.13
C ILE A 393 11.69 -19.04 -5.90
N PRO A 394 10.85 -19.25 -6.94
CA PRO A 394 10.35 -18.15 -7.77
C PRO A 394 9.20 -17.40 -7.06
N ALA A 395 9.52 -16.51 -6.11
CA ALA A 395 8.53 -15.72 -5.41
C ALA A 395 9.06 -14.32 -5.03
N PHE A 396 8.21 -13.32 -5.14
CA PHE A 396 8.45 -11.98 -4.60
C PHE A 396 7.15 -11.28 -4.23
N SER A 397 7.24 -10.22 -3.43
CA SER A 397 6.06 -9.46 -3.02
C SER A 397 6.40 -8.04 -2.59
N VAL A 398 5.41 -7.15 -2.65
CA VAL A 398 5.51 -5.77 -2.18
C VAL A 398 4.32 -5.39 -1.31
N GLN A 399 4.59 -4.57 -0.29
CA GLN A 399 3.58 -4.11 0.67
C GLN A 399 2.72 -2.98 0.11
N TYR A 400 3.29 -2.14 -0.73
CA TYR A 400 2.63 -1.02 -1.38
C TYR A 400 1.84 -1.45 -2.63
N HIS A 401 1.13 -0.49 -3.26
CA HIS A 401 0.24 -0.71 -4.39
C HIS A 401 0.90 -0.26 -5.71
N PRO A 402 1.56 -1.16 -6.47
CA PRO A 402 2.23 -0.81 -7.73
C PRO A 402 1.24 -0.45 -8.85
N GLU A 403 -0.03 -0.84 -8.72
CA GLU A 403 -1.11 -0.49 -9.65
C GLU A 403 -1.54 0.97 -9.52
N ALA A 404 -1.13 1.67 -8.43
CA ALA A 404 -1.62 2.99 -8.07
C ALA A 404 -3.17 3.01 -7.88
N SER A 405 -3.89 3.84 -8.61
CA SER A 405 -5.36 3.94 -8.61
C SER A 405 -5.95 4.11 -7.19
N PRO A 406 -5.71 5.28 -6.54
CA PRO A 406 -4.98 6.43 -7.07
C PRO A 406 -3.48 6.40 -6.74
N GLY A 407 -2.70 7.23 -7.42
CA GLY A 407 -1.32 7.47 -7.09
C GLY A 407 -0.34 7.37 -8.26
N PRO A 408 0.96 7.48 -7.99
CA PRO A 408 2.01 7.42 -9.00
C PRO A 408 2.24 5.99 -9.51
N THR A 409 2.75 5.88 -10.72
CA THR A 409 2.93 4.62 -11.46
C THR A 409 4.38 4.15 -11.50
N ASP A 410 5.25 4.68 -10.65
CA ASP A 410 6.69 4.39 -10.59
C ASP A 410 6.99 2.89 -10.50
N ALA A 411 6.11 2.13 -9.85
CA ALA A 411 6.28 0.71 -9.58
C ALA A 411 5.53 -0.23 -10.54
N HIS A 412 4.93 0.26 -11.62
CA HIS A 412 4.21 -0.58 -12.60
C HIS A 412 5.07 -1.68 -13.22
N TYR A 413 6.40 -1.52 -13.26
CA TYR A 413 7.34 -2.52 -13.77
C TYR A 413 7.23 -3.89 -13.05
N LEU A 414 6.69 -3.93 -11.82
CA LEU A 414 6.53 -5.17 -11.05
C LEU A 414 5.59 -6.18 -11.73
N PHE A 415 4.57 -5.71 -12.44
CA PHE A 415 3.72 -6.60 -13.24
C PHE A 415 4.50 -7.25 -14.39
N THR A 416 5.39 -6.50 -15.04
CA THR A 416 6.30 -7.05 -16.06
C THR A 416 7.33 -8.00 -15.44
N ALA A 417 7.84 -7.70 -14.24
CA ALA A 417 8.77 -8.57 -13.51
C ALA A 417 8.12 -9.93 -13.20
N PHE A 418 6.83 -9.96 -12.86
CA PHE A 418 6.11 -11.21 -12.66
C PHE A 418 6.01 -12.05 -13.94
N GLY A 419 5.74 -11.41 -15.10
CA GLY A 419 5.78 -12.10 -16.39
C GLY A 419 7.15 -12.75 -16.67
N ARG A 420 8.24 -12.02 -16.43
CA ARG A 420 9.61 -12.55 -16.59
C ARG A 420 9.94 -13.68 -15.62
N LEU A 421 9.43 -13.62 -14.39
CA LEU A 421 9.59 -14.69 -13.41
C LEU A 421 8.92 -15.98 -13.92
N MET A 422 7.74 -15.90 -14.51
CA MET A 422 7.05 -17.02 -15.13
C MET A 422 7.81 -17.55 -16.35
N ASP A 423 8.32 -16.68 -17.24
CA ASP A 423 9.15 -17.08 -18.40
C ASP A 423 10.39 -17.88 -17.96
N SER A 424 11.08 -17.45 -16.89
CA SER A 424 12.28 -18.13 -16.39
C SER A 424 11.97 -19.51 -15.77
N ALA A 425 10.83 -19.65 -15.10
CA ALA A 425 10.42 -20.92 -14.50
C ALA A 425 10.07 -22.00 -15.55
N VAL A 426 9.49 -21.58 -16.69
CA VAL A 426 9.22 -22.48 -17.82
C VAL A 426 10.52 -23.04 -18.40
N LEU A 427 11.56 -22.21 -18.55
CA LEU A 427 12.86 -22.64 -19.09
C LEU A 427 13.56 -23.67 -18.19
N THR A 428 13.39 -23.60 -16.88
CA THR A 428 13.99 -24.55 -15.93
C THR A 428 13.25 -25.88 -15.89
N ASN A 429 11.93 -25.89 -16.09
CA ASN A 429 11.10 -27.11 -16.09
C ASN A 429 11.09 -27.82 -17.47
N GLY A 430 11.28 -27.08 -18.57
CA GLY A 430 11.32 -27.63 -19.94
C GLY A 430 12.66 -28.21 -20.37
N GLY A 431 13.75 -27.95 -19.65
CA GLY A 431 15.11 -28.35 -20.03
C GLY A 431 15.46 -29.83 -19.95
N ALA A 432 14.53 -30.70 -19.55
CA ALA A 432 14.74 -32.15 -19.52
C ALA A 432 14.17 -32.90 -20.74
N ALA A 433 13.38 -32.26 -21.62
CA ALA A 433 12.66 -32.96 -22.69
C ALA A 433 13.11 -32.66 -24.13
N ASP A 434 13.75 -31.53 -24.45
CA ASP A 434 14.06 -31.17 -25.85
C ASP A 434 15.41 -30.44 -26.02
N ALA A 435 16.51 -31.20 -25.82
CA ALA A 435 17.85 -30.76 -26.23
C ALA A 435 18.17 -31.11 -27.70
N ALA A 436 17.15 -31.27 -28.56
CA ALA A 436 17.36 -31.65 -29.95
C ALA A 436 16.36 -30.96 -30.91
N ALA A 437 16.35 -29.63 -31.00
CA ALA A 437 15.98 -28.94 -32.25
C ALA A 437 16.07 -27.41 -32.09
N THR A 438 16.84 -26.82 -33.00
CA THR A 438 16.90 -25.42 -33.42
C THR A 438 17.97 -24.53 -32.76
N SER A 439 19.14 -24.63 -33.35
CA SER A 439 20.16 -23.58 -33.44
C SER A 439 19.63 -22.39 -34.23
N GLY A 440 19.51 -21.23 -33.56
CA GLY A 440 19.11 -19.97 -34.21
C GLY A 440 19.00 -18.82 -33.23
N THR A 441 20.09 -18.47 -32.53
CA THR A 441 20.17 -17.28 -31.70
C THR A 441 20.94 -16.18 -32.47
N PRO A 442 20.43 -14.95 -32.60
CA PRO A 442 21.24 -13.83 -33.07
C PRO A 442 22.23 -13.41 -31.98
N PRO A 443 23.49 -13.03 -32.35
CA PRO A 443 24.53 -12.74 -31.38
C PRO A 443 24.33 -11.39 -30.70
N CYS A 444 24.49 -11.39 -29.38
CA CYS A 444 24.67 -10.19 -28.58
C CYS A 444 26.04 -9.55 -28.88
N PRO A 445 26.18 -8.21 -29.00
CA PRO A 445 27.47 -7.57 -29.21
C PRO A 445 28.31 -7.62 -27.92
N SER A 446 29.46 -8.29 -28.00
CA SER A 446 30.44 -8.37 -26.93
C SER A 446 31.19 -7.05 -26.74
N ALA A 447 31.20 -6.54 -25.52
CA ALA A 447 32.18 -5.56 -25.09
C ALA A 447 33.47 -6.31 -24.67
N ALA A 448 34.50 -6.22 -25.50
CA ALA A 448 35.82 -6.74 -25.20
C ALA A 448 36.57 -5.81 -24.24
N ALA A 449 36.98 -6.33 -23.09
CA ALA A 449 38.16 -5.82 -22.37
C ALA A 449 38.80 -6.99 -21.61
N GLY A 450 40.05 -7.28 -21.97
CA GLY A 450 40.83 -8.43 -21.57
C GLY A 450 41.18 -8.47 -20.08
N ARG A 451 41.29 -9.70 -19.58
CA ARG A 451 42.18 -10.06 -18.47
C ARG A 451 42.85 -11.41 -18.73
N THR A 452 44.14 -11.38 -18.54
CA THR A 452 45.16 -12.40 -18.69
C THR A 452 44.91 -13.59 -17.76
N GLU A 453 45.12 -14.79 -18.34
CA GLU A 453 45.22 -16.06 -17.65
C GLU A 453 46.41 -16.12 -16.70
N VAL A 454 46.19 -16.75 -15.53
CA VAL A 454 47.25 -17.43 -14.78
C VAL A 454 46.79 -18.86 -14.51
N GLN A 455 47.44 -19.80 -15.20
CA GLN A 455 47.37 -21.22 -14.93
C GLN A 455 48.09 -21.56 -13.61
N SER A 456 47.49 -22.41 -12.78
CA SER A 456 48.27 -23.34 -11.96
C SER A 456 47.49 -24.63 -11.77
N SER A 457 48.10 -25.68 -12.30
CA SER A 457 47.79 -27.10 -12.12
C SER A 457 48.10 -27.56 -10.70
N LEU A 458 47.25 -28.36 -10.09
CA LEU A 458 47.69 -29.57 -9.34
C LEU A 458 46.48 -30.50 -9.10
N ALA A 459 46.67 -31.73 -9.53
CA ALA A 459 45.78 -32.85 -9.38
C ALA A 459 45.89 -33.51 -7.99
N SER A 460 44.76 -33.95 -7.43
CA SER A 460 44.69 -35.28 -6.75
C SER A 460 43.22 -35.59 -6.45
N GLY A 461 42.80 -36.81 -6.87
CA GLY A 461 41.44 -37.30 -6.79
C GLY A 461 41.06 -37.78 -5.40
N GLN A 462 39.73 -37.78 -5.19
CA GLN A 462 39.04 -38.86 -4.46
C GLN A 462 37.53 -38.79 -4.72
N SER A 463 36.94 -39.96 -4.84
CA SER A 463 35.55 -40.28 -5.11
C SER A 463 34.55 -39.71 -4.09
N GLY A 464 33.51 -39.05 -4.61
CA GLY A 464 32.33 -38.65 -3.83
C GLY A 464 31.14 -38.55 -4.81
N ALA A 465 29.99 -39.04 -4.40
CA ALA A 465 28.75 -39.07 -5.15
C ALA A 465 28.39 -37.70 -5.77
N PRO A 466 27.70 -37.68 -6.92
CA PRO A 466 27.36 -36.40 -7.56
C PRO A 466 26.41 -35.61 -6.70
N ALA A 467 26.86 -34.41 -6.28
CA ALA A 467 25.99 -33.38 -5.71
C ALA A 467 24.96 -33.01 -6.77
N ALA A 468 23.70 -32.91 -6.35
CA ALA A 468 22.65 -32.39 -7.19
C ALA A 468 23.04 -30.98 -7.72
N PRO A 469 22.75 -30.66 -8.99
CA PRO A 469 23.07 -29.37 -9.54
C PRO A 469 22.32 -28.31 -8.73
N SER A 470 23.02 -27.36 -8.11
CA SER A 470 22.44 -26.18 -7.52
C SER A 470 21.86 -25.34 -8.67
N LEU A 471 20.54 -25.37 -8.82
CA LEU A 471 19.82 -24.45 -9.70
C LEU A 471 19.96 -23.03 -9.09
N THR A 472 20.89 -22.25 -9.60
CA THR A 472 20.87 -20.80 -9.43
C THR A 472 19.78 -20.28 -10.37
N LEU A 473 18.58 -20.04 -9.84
CA LEU A 473 17.55 -19.27 -10.56
C LEU A 473 18.13 -17.88 -10.84
N PRO A 474 18.00 -17.34 -12.07
CA PRO A 474 18.37 -15.95 -12.32
C PRO A 474 17.57 -15.07 -11.38
N ASP A 475 18.24 -14.12 -10.72
CA ASP A 475 17.58 -13.12 -9.88
C ASP A 475 16.53 -12.42 -10.75
N PRO A 476 15.23 -12.46 -10.41
CA PRO A 476 14.19 -11.77 -11.18
C PRO A 476 14.50 -10.29 -11.37
N TRP A 477 15.39 -9.74 -10.53
CA TRP A 477 15.82 -8.36 -10.51
C TRP A 477 17.13 -8.11 -11.27
N GLU A 478 17.97 -9.11 -11.55
CA GLU A 478 19.08 -8.97 -12.50
C GLU A 478 18.58 -8.62 -13.90
N CYS A 479 17.38 -9.07 -14.24
CA CYS A 479 16.69 -8.66 -15.47
C CYS A 479 16.11 -7.24 -15.41
N ALA A 480 15.95 -6.62 -14.25
CA ALA A 480 15.48 -5.23 -14.14
C ALA A 480 16.55 -4.20 -14.56
N SER A 481 17.83 -4.57 -14.53
CA SER A 481 18.92 -3.73 -15.09
C SER A 481 18.89 -3.62 -16.62
N TYR A 482 18.07 -4.43 -17.31
CA TYR A 482 17.81 -4.39 -18.74
C TYR A 482 16.46 -3.75 -19.12
N LEU A 483 15.85 -3.00 -18.20
CA LEU A 483 14.89 -2.00 -18.62
C LEU A 483 15.66 -0.84 -19.23
N ASP A 484 16.08 -0.99 -20.48
CA ASP A 484 16.20 0.12 -21.43
C ASP A 484 14.80 0.71 -21.61
N ILE A 485 14.36 1.42 -20.58
CA ILE A 485 13.47 2.53 -20.79
C ILE A 485 14.42 3.58 -21.41
N ASP A 486 14.35 3.66 -22.72
CA ASP A 486 14.78 4.82 -23.49
C ASP A 486 13.93 6.02 -23.06
N ILE A 487 14.09 6.41 -21.80
CA ILE A 487 13.76 7.75 -21.34
C ILE A 487 14.91 8.57 -21.89
N ALA A 488 14.63 9.26 -23.00
CA ALA A 488 15.50 10.16 -23.69
C ALA A 488 16.61 10.69 -22.76
N ALA A 489 17.81 10.17 -22.92
CA ALA A 489 19.01 10.47 -22.13
C ALA A 489 19.39 11.96 -22.18
N ASP A 490 18.65 12.79 -22.92
CA ASP A 490 18.94 14.21 -23.16
C ASP A 490 18.36 15.16 -22.09
N ARG A 491 17.67 14.70 -21.06
CA ARG A 491 17.11 15.61 -20.02
C ARG A 491 17.68 15.46 -18.61
N LEU A 492 18.57 14.52 -18.34
CA LEU A 492 19.17 14.32 -17.01
C LEU A 492 20.71 14.33 -16.98
N ALA A 493 21.37 14.93 -17.95
CA ALA A 493 22.80 15.25 -17.88
C ALA A 493 23.06 16.39 -16.89
N GLY A 494 22.91 16.14 -15.60
CA GLY A 494 23.13 17.18 -14.59
C GLY A 494 23.12 16.71 -13.13
N TRP A 495 22.71 15.47 -12.85
CA TRP A 495 22.67 14.97 -11.47
C TRP A 495 23.39 13.62 -11.35
N THR A 496 24.73 13.69 -11.26
CA THR A 496 25.54 12.54 -10.86
C THR A 496 25.71 12.54 -9.34
N PHE A 497 24.97 11.67 -8.66
CA PHE A 497 25.15 11.36 -7.24
C PHE A 497 26.25 10.29 -7.02
N GLY A 498 27.26 10.23 -7.90
CA GLY A 498 28.29 9.17 -7.88
C GLY A 498 29.66 9.54 -7.32
N GLU A 499 29.94 10.80 -7.02
CA GLU A 499 31.31 11.22 -6.65
C GLU A 499 31.52 11.79 -5.24
N GLN A 500 30.49 11.88 -4.40
CA GLN A 500 30.67 12.38 -3.02
C GLN A 500 30.80 11.30 -1.93
N ALA A 501 30.60 10.05 -2.23
CA ALA A 501 30.79 8.97 -1.23
C ALA A 501 32.25 8.50 -1.10
N ALA A 502 33.12 8.84 -2.02
CA ALA A 502 34.55 8.43 -2.00
C ALA A 502 35.50 9.42 -1.32
N THR A 503 35.03 10.59 -0.88
CA THR A 503 35.91 11.67 -0.35
C THR A 503 35.82 11.87 1.16
N VAL A 504 35.08 11.06 1.91
CA VAL A 504 34.99 11.17 3.39
C VAL A 504 35.95 10.24 4.12
N ALA A 505 36.68 9.36 3.43
CA ALA A 505 37.62 8.42 4.06
C ALA A 505 39.10 8.89 4.02
N GLY A 506 39.40 10.13 3.70
CA GLY A 506 40.81 10.55 3.60
C GLY A 506 41.04 12.04 3.62
N ALA A 507 40.85 12.71 4.76
CA ALA A 507 41.49 14.00 5.01
C ALA A 507 41.57 14.25 6.53
N SER A 508 42.72 13.88 7.09
CA SER A 508 43.28 14.39 8.34
C SER A 508 43.81 15.80 8.12
N THR A 509 43.43 16.70 9.03
CA THR A 509 44.12 17.91 9.49
C THR A 509 44.63 18.94 8.49
N LYS A 510 44.04 20.14 8.51
CA LYS A 510 44.77 21.40 8.76
C LYS A 510 43.83 22.54 9.12
N GLU A 511 44.15 23.17 10.23
CA GLU A 511 43.60 24.40 10.79
C GLU A 511 43.70 25.56 9.81
N GLN A 512 42.65 26.39 9.72
CA GLN A 512 42.83 27.86 9.76
C GLN A 512 41.47 28.50 10.08
N GLY A 513 41.49 29.34 11.11
CA GLY A 513 40.35 29.98 11.72
C GLY A 513 39.80 31.15 10.91
N PHE A 514 38.54 31.45 11.18
CA PHE A 514 38.06 32.83 11.24
C PHE A 514 36.95 32.94 12.29
N CYS A 515 37.10 33.94 13.14
CA CYS A 515 36.27 34.29 14.27
C CYS A 515 34.88 34.80 13.86
N GLY A 516 33.89 34.60 14.74
CA GLY A 516 32.78 35.54 14.84
C GLY A 516 31.48 34.92 15.35
N GLY A 517 31.34 34.81 16.66
CA GLY A 517 30.20 35.37 17.39
C GLY A 517 28.92 34.53 17.50
N ALA A 518 28.71 34.08 18.72
CA ALA A 518 27.52 34.13 19.54
C ALA A 518 26.64 32.86 19.68
N ASP A 519 26.79 32.30 20.84
CA ASP A 519 25.81 31.78 21.81
C ASP A 519 24.88 30.63 21.44
N CYS A 520 25.30 29.49 21.94
CA CYS A 520 24.64 28.58 22.91
C CYS A 520 23.12 28.52 22.92
N LEU A 521 22.61 27.33 22.72
CA LEU A 521 21.70 26.69 23.66
C LEU A 521 21.72 25.17 23.43
N GLU A 522 22.49 24.49 24.26
CA GLU A 522 22.27 23.09 24.61
C GLU A 522 21.02 23.02 25.47
N GLY A 523 20.00 22.35 24.98
CA GLY A 523 18.80 21.96 25.70
C GLY A 523 18.45 20.53 25.31
N SER A 524 18.59 19.62 26.25
CA SER A 524 18.40 18.18 26.06
C SER A 524 17.01 17.81 25.60
N ALA A 525 16.91 17.10 24.48
CA ALA A 525 15.70 16.51 23.90
C ALA A 525 15.08 15.37 24.75
N ALA A 526 15.54 15.15 25.97
CA ALA A 526 15.05 14.08 26.84
C ALA A 526 13.84 14.48 27.71
N ASP A 527 13.61 15.77 27.95
CA ASP A 527 12.55 16.23 28.84
C ASP A 527 11.21 16.56 28.14
N GLU A 528 11.17 16.71 26.83
CA GLU A 528 9.92 16.91 26.08
C GLU A 528 9.12 15.62 25.83
N LEU A 529 9.77 14.45 25.86
CA LEU A 529 9.11 13.16 25.66
C LEU A 529 8.39 12.62 26.91
N SER A 530 8.73 13.11 28.10
CA SER A 530 8.02 12.70 29.34
C SER A 530 6.69 13.42 29.55
N GLY A 531 6.53 14.62 28.99
CA GLY A 531 5.27 15.38 29.07
C GLY A 531 4.16 14.89 28.14
N LEU A 532 4.51 14.26 27.02
CA LEU A 532 3.54 13.78 26.02
C LEU A 532 2.94 12.40 26.35
N ARG A 533 3.63 11.57 27.13
CA ARG A 533 3.06 10.30 27.62
C ARG A 533 1.97 10.48 28.66
N ALA A 534 2.02 11.53 29.46
CA ALA A 534 1.00 11.82 30.48
C ALA A 534 -0.33 12.35 29.87
N ALA A 535 -0.32 12.87 28.66
CA ALA A 535 -1.52 13.40 28.00
C ALA A 535 -2.45 12.32 27.40
N CYS A 536 -1.91 11.12 27.11
CA CYS A 536 -2.71 10.00 26.63
C CYS A 536 -3.30 9.13 27.76
N GLU A 537 -2.84 9.30 29.01
CA GLU A 537 -3.28 8.48 30.14
C GLU A 537 -4.40 9.12 31.00
N GLN A 538 -4.80 10.36 30.75
CA GLN A 538 -5.90 11.01 31.49
C GLN A 538 -6.88 11.72 30.56
N PRO A 539 -8.21 11.50 30.72
CA PRO A 539 -9.21 12.21 29.94
C PRO A 539 -9.26 13.69 30.39
N GLN A 540 -8.73 14.59 29.58
CA GLN A 540 -8.89 16.03 29.79
C GLN A 540 -10.29 16.47 29.36
N VAL A 541 -11.16 16.67 30.35
CA VAL A 541 -12.40 17.43 30.19
C VAL A 541 -12.03 18.92 30.03
N LEU A 542 -11.99 19.41 28.81
CA LEU A 542 -11.89 20.84 28.52
C LEU A 542 -13.21 21.52 28.91
N LYS A 543 -13.30 21.98 30.15
CA LYS A 543 -14.33 22.95 30.59
C LYS A 543 -13.98 24.31 30.01
N GLY A 544 -14.57 24.68 28.89
CA GLY A 544 -14.58 26.05 28.38
C GLY A 544 -15.39 26.95 29.30
N LYS A 545 -14.74 27.87 29.99
CA LYS A 545 -15.41 28.99 30.68
C LYS A 545 -15.93 29.94 29.61
N MET A 546 -17.26 30.08 29.51
CA MET A 546 -17.90 31.23 28.88
C MET A 546 -17.76 32.47 29.77
N PRO A 547 -17.51 33.66 29.20
CA PRO A 547 -17.53 34.90 29.98
C PRO A 547 -18.99 35.25 30.35
N ALA A 548 -19.21 35.60 31.62
CA ALA A 548 -20.47 36.02 32.15
C ALA A 548 -20.92 37.36 31.50
N THR A 549 -22.08 37.38 30.85
CA THR A 549 -22.77 38.59 30.43
C THR A 549 -23.44 39.22 31.65
N GLY A 550 -23.04 40.45 31.93
CA GLY A 550 -23.56 41.24 33.04
C GLY A 550 -25.05 41.53 32.90
N SER A 551 -25.74 41.33 33.98
CA SER A 551 -27.13 41.76 34.18
C SER A 551 -27.22 43.29 34.22
N ARG A 552 -27.96 43.91 33.28
CA ARG A 552 -28.49 45.26 33.46
C ARG A 552 -29.90 45.17 34.04
N GLN A 553 -30.05 45.68 35.28
CA GLN A 553 -31.32 46.04 35.86
C GLN A 553 -31.93 47.20 35.05
N ALA A 554 -33.16 47.04 34.62
CA ALA A 554 -34.01 48.14 34.23
C ALA A 554 -35.04 48.37 35.37
N GLY A 555 -34.94 49.51 36.04
CA GLY A 555 -35.92 50.01 36.96
C GLY A 555 -37.12 50.53 36.22
N GLY A 556 -38.20 50.55 36.95
CA GLY A 556 -39.56 50.67 36.58
C GLY A 556 -40.08 52.07 36.23
N GLU A 557 -41.39 52.12 36.23
CA GLU A 557 -42.38 53.22 36.17
C GLU A 557 -42.98 53.44 34.78
N ASP A 558 -44.13 53.10 34.68
CA ASP A 558 -45.56 53.42 34.61
C ASP A 558 -46.37 52.46 33.75
#